data_a277ae45b048e0f3439cf5925a9a8f18
#
_entry.id   a277ae45b048e0f3439cf5925a9a8f18
#
_cell.length_a   1.000
_cell.length_b   1.000
_cell.length_c   1.000
_cell.angle_alpha   90.00
_cell.angle_beta   90.00
_cell.angle_gamma   90.00
#
_symmetry.space_group_name_H-M   'P 1'
#
loop_
_entity.id
_entity.type
_entity.pdbx_description
1 polymer ?
#
loop_
_entity_poly.entity_id
_entity_poly.type
_entity_poly.pdbx_seq_one_letter_code
_entity_poly.pdbx_strand_id
1 'polypeptide(L)'
;MINWNNLDTVASYKELEAVAKVNLCEVMKGENGAERVRKYSVPMAEGMAFNYASKQVDEDVLAALAKLADETQLVDKFAALYNGEVINTGEKRLVLHHMTRGQLGDNVVADGVDKREFYTGEQAKIAEFANKVHAGEITNAKGEKFTTVVQIGIGGSDLGPRAIYLALENWAKVNNTFKMEAKFISNVDPDDAAGVLNTLDVEHSLFVLVSKSGTTLETLTNESFVKVSSVVPDLETSTKIE
;
A
#
# COMPACT_ATOMS: atom_id res chain seq x y z
N MET A 1 -22.32 -15.42 -14.79
CA MET A 1 -21.14 -16.11 -14.24
C MET A 1 -19.90 -15.38 -14.79
N ILE A 2 -19.00 -14.97 -13.93
CA ILE A 2 -17.77 -14.24 -14.35
C ILE A 2 -16.76 -15.20 -14.98
N ASN A 3 -16.22 -14.83 -16.11
CA ASN A 3 -15.22 -15.63 -16.83
C ASN A 3 -13.81 -15.07 -16.57
N TRP A 4 -12.91 -15.91 -16.08
CA TRP A 4 -11.52 -15.57 -15.78
C TRP A 4 -10.57 -16.04 -16.89
N ASN A 5 -10.76 -15.50 -18.09
CA ASN A 5 -9.93 -15.83 -19.25
C ASN A 5 -8.65 -14.97 -19.26
N ASN A 6 -7.57 -15.51 -19.81
CA ASN A 6 -6.38 -14.72 -20.09
C ASN A 6 -6.69 -13.71 -21.23
N LEU A 7 -6.11 -12.51 -21.14
CA LEU A 7 -6.36 -11.43 -22.11
C LEU A 7 -6.02 -11.82 -23.56
N ASP A 8 -4.94 -12.60 -23.75
CA ASP A 8 -4.50 -13.07 -25.06
C ASP A 8 -5.51 -13.99 -25.78
N THR A 9 -6.47 -14.55 -25.04
CA THR A 9 -7.56 -15.35 -25.58
C THR A 9 -8.81 -14.54 -25.93
N VAL A 10 -8.85 -13.24 -25.61
CA VAL A 10 -9.99 -12.36 -25.77
C VAL A 10 -9.91 -11.65 -27.12
N ALA A 11 -11.00 -11.64 -27.90
CA ALA A 11 -10.98 -11.10 -29.26
C ALA A 11 -10.73 -9.58 -29.28
N SER A 12 -11.37 -8.84 -28.37
CA SER A 12 -11.21 -7.38 -28.23
C SER A 12 -9.79 -6.96 -27.81
N TYR A 13 -9.03 -7.83 -27.15
CA TYR A 13 -7.62 -7.56 -26.87
C TYR A 13 -6.78 -7.51 -28.14
N LYS A 14 -7.02 -8.43 -29.08
CA LYS A 14 -6.33 -8.41 -30.39
C LYS A 14 -6.73 -7.20 -31.24
N GLU A 15 -7.98 -6.75 -31.12
CA GLU A 15 -8.43 -5.52 -31.77
C GLU A 15 -7.69 -4.30 -31.17
N LEU A 16 -7.55 -4.22 -29.84
CA LEU A 16 -6.78 -3.17 -29.19
C LEU A 16 -5.30 -3.17 -29.60
N GLU A 17 -4.68 -4.34 -29.75
CA GLU A 17 -3.29 -4.45 -30.25
C GLU A 17 -3.13 -3.91 -31.67
N ALA A 18 -4.18 -4.01 -32.50
CA ALA A 18 -4.20 -3.55 -33.89
C ALA A 18 -4.47 -2.05 -34.04
N VAL A 19 -4.93 -1.35 -32.99
CA VAL A 19 -5.19 0.09 -33.05
C VAL A 19 -3.89 0.86 -33.25
N ALA A 20 -3.93 1.89 -34.10
CA ALA A 20 -2.79 2.75 -34.40
C ALA A 20 -2.28 3.46 -33.13
N LYS A 21 -0.97 3.47 -32.93
CA LYS A 21 -0.37 4.15 -31.77
C LYS A 21 -0.45 5.67 -31.92
N VAL A 22 -0.92 6.33 -30.88
CA VAL A 22 -0.97 7.79 -30.81
C VAL A 22 0.42 8.38 -30.63
N ASN A 23 0.82 9.31 -31.51
CA ASN A 23 2.06 10.05 -31.35
C ASN A 23 1.83 11.22 -30.38
N LEU A 24 2.21 11.04 -29.12
CA LEU A 24 2.03 12.06 -28.09
C LEU A 24 2.78 13.37 -28.40
N CYS A 25 3.94 13.31 -29.06
CA CYS A 25 4.67 14.51 -29.42
C CYS A 25 3.88 15.39 -30.40
N GLU A 26 3.06 14.79 -31.27
CA GLU A 26 2.24 15.54 -32.22
C GLU A 26 0.93 16.06 -31.56
N VAL A 27 0.23 15.20 -30.84
CA VAL A 27 -1.10 15.55 -30.29
C VAL A 27 -1.02 16.49 -29.08
N MET A 28 0.17 16.67 -28.47
CA MET A 28 0.40 17.56 -27.32
C MET A 28 0.96 18.92 -27.72
N LYS A 29 1.11 19.22 -29.03
CA LYS A 29 1.64 20.51 -29.49
C LYS A 29 0.59 21.62 -29.49
N GLY A 30 0.99 22.82 -29.08
CA GLY A 30 0.23 24.07 -29.19
C GLY A 30 -1.16 23.99 -28.53
N GLU A 31 -2.14 24.58 -29.16
CA GLU A 31 -3.52 24.64 -28.67
C GLU A 31 -4.18 23.26 -28.59
N ASN A 32 -3.83 22.35 -29.48
CA ASN A 32 -4.31 20.96 -29.46
C ASN A 32 -3.94 20.25 -28.16
N GLY A 33 -2.74 20.51 -27.63
CA GLY A 33 -2.32 19.96 -26.34
C GLY A 33 -3.16 20.46 -25.17
N ALA A 34 -3.49 21.75 -25.16
CA ALA A 34 -4.34 22.34 -24.12
C ALA A 34 -5.79 21.82 -24.20
N GLU A 35 -6.34 21.65 -25.39
CA GLU A 35 -7.66 21.05 -25.59
C GLU A 35 -7.66 19.58 -25.15
N ARG A 36 -6.63 18.83 -25.53
CA ARG A 36 -6.45 17.43 -25.14
C ARG A 36 -6.41 17.25 -23.60
N VAL A 37 -5.71 18.13 -22.88
CA VAL A 37 -5.68 18.11 -21.42
C VAL A 37 -7.07 18.31 -20.82
N ARG A 38 -7.88 19.18 -21.39
CA ARG A 38 -9.26 19.39 -20.94
C ARG A 38 -10.16 18.18 -21.28
N LYS A 39 -10.02 17.62 -22.47
CA LYS A 39 -10.85 16.52 -22.99
C LYS A 39 -10.60 15.21 -22.24
N TYR A 40 -9.34 14.84 -22.04
CA TYR A 40 -8.96 13.57 -21.40
C TYR A 40 -8.79 13.72 -19.89
N SER A 41 -9.85 14.21 -19.26
CA SER A 41 -9.95 14.39 -17.81
C SER A 41 -11.32 13.94 -17.31
N VAL A 42 -11.35 13.13 -16.27
CA VAL A 42 -12.58 12.66 -15.63
C VAL A 42 -12.60 13.08 -14.16
N PRO A 43 -13.75 13.52 -13.65
CA PRO A 43 -13.85 13.88 -12.24
C PRO A 43 -13.66 12.65 -11.34
N MET A 44 -13.00 12.88 -10.23
CA MET A 44 -12.85 11.93 -9.13
C MET A 44 -13.57 12.49 -7.88
N ALA A 45 -13.27 11.91 -6.71
CA ALA A 45 -13.79 12.40 -5.44
C ALA A 45 -13.04 13.67 -4.95
N GLU A 46 -13.67 14.43 -4.06
CA GLU A 46 -13.06 15.55 -3.33
C GLU A 46 -12.42 16.64 -4.23
N GLY A 47 -13.05 16.93 -5.36
CA GLY A 47 -12.57 17.95 -6.29
C GLY A 47 -11.34 17.56 -7.11
N MET A 48 -10.88 16.33 -7.00
CA MET A 48 -9.80 15.81 -7.84
C MET A 48 -10.31 15.38 -9.21
N ALA A 49 -9.42 15.40 -10.19
CA ALA A 49 -9.67 14.84 -11.52
C ALA A 49 -8.52 13.89 -11.92
N PHE A 50 -8.88 12.79 -12.55
CA PHE A 50 -7.91 11.93 -13.21
C PHE A 50 -7.71 12.40 -14.64
N ASN A 51 -6.52 12.94 -14.92
CA ASN A 51 -6.15 13.38 -16.25
C ASN A 51 -5.24 12.34 -16.92
N TYR A 52 -5.65 11.89 -18.09
CA TYR A 52 -4.93 10.88 -18.87
C TYR A 52 -4.48 11.36 -20.25
N ALA A 53 -4.43 12.67 -20.46
CA ALA A 53 -4.00 13.28 -21.73
C ALA A 53 -2.58 12.87 -22.15
N SER A 54 -1.70 12.53 -21.20
CA SER A 54 -0.34 12.05 -21.46
C SER A 54 -0.25 10.55 -21.78
N LYS A 55 -1.37 9.84 -21.84
CA LYS A 55 -1.42 8.44 -22.29
C LYS A 55 -1.58 8.36 -23.81
N GLN A 56 -1.13 7.28 -24.41
CA GLN A 56 -1.29 7.02 -25.85
C GLN A 56 -2.73 6.58 -26.18
N VAL A 57 -3.68 7.46 -25.95
CA VAL A 57 -5.10 7.22 -26.18
C VAL A 57 -5.68 8.30 -27.11
N ASP A 58 -6.62 7.88 -27.93
CA ASP A 58 -7.55 8.70 -28.69
C ASP A 58 -8.93 8.03 -28.65
N GLU A 59 -9.86 8.49 -29.47
CA GLU A 59 -11.22 7.94 -29.49
C GLU A 59 -11.25 6.48 -29.92
N ASP A 60 -10.38 6.07 -30.85
CA ASP A 60 -10.32 4.70 -31.33
C ASP A 60 -9.76 3.76 -30.25
N VAL A 61 -8.70 4.19 -29.56
CA VAL A 61 -8.16 3.45 -28.41
C VAL A 61 -9.18 3.35 -27.29
N LEU A 62 -9.90 4.44 -26.98
CA LEU A 62 -10.92 4.43 -25.91
C LEU A 62 -12.08 3.51 -26.28
N ALA A 63 -12.52 3.50 -27.55
CA ALA A 63 -13.56 2.58 -28.01
C ALA A 63 -13.11 1.11 -27.91
N ALA A 64 -11.87 0.81 -28.29
CA ALA A 64 -11.30 -0.54 -28.16
C ALA A 64 -11.16 -0.97 -26.70
N LEU A 65 -10.75 -0.06 -25.81
CA LEU A 65 -10.68 -0.31 -24.35
C LEU A 65 -12.06 -0.54 -23.73
N ALA A 66 -13.08 0.21 -24.16
CA ALA A 66 -14.46 0.00 -23.70
C ALA A 66 -14.96 -1.39 -24.11
N LYS A 67 -14.73 -1.79 -25.36
CA LYS A 67 -15.08 -3.11 -25.86
C LYS A 67 -14.36 -4.23 -25.10
N LEU A 68 -13.07 -4.03 -24.80
CA LEU A 68 -12.30 -4.96 -23.98
C LEU A 68 -12.86 -5.07 -22.56
N ALA A 69 -13.22 -3.95 -21.95
CA ALA A 69 -13.82 -3.92 -20.61
C ALA A 69 -15.14 -4.70 -20.56
N ASP A 70 -15.99 -4.53 -21.59
CA ASP A 70 -17.26 -5.25 -21.70
C ASP A 70 -17.04 -6.75 -21.89
N GLU A 71 -16.21 -7.15 -22.84
CA GLU A 71 -15.94 -8.57 -23.13
C GLU A 71 -15.29 -9.29 -21.96
N THR A 72 -14.40 -8.61 -21.24
CA THR A 72 -13.75 -9.16 -20.04
C THR A 72 -14.58 -9.05 -18.78
N GLN A 73 -15.77 -8.48 -18.83
CA GLN A 73 -16.63 -8.27 -17.64
C GLN A 73 -15.91 -7.48 -16.54
N LEU A 74 -15.16 -6.42 -16.90
CA LEU A 74 -14.30 -5.68 -15.97
C LEU A 74 -15.08 -5.13 -14.76
N VAL A 75 -16.26 -4.54 -15.01
CA VAL A 75 -17.09 -3.94 -13.94
C VAL A 75 -17.62 -5.03 -13.01
N ASP A 76 -18.08 -6.17 -13.54
CA ASP A 76 -18.56 -7.28 -12.73
C ASP A 76 -17.44 -7.89 -11.89
N LYS A 77 -16.23 -8.00 -12.46
CA LYS A 77 -15.03 -8.45 -11.74
C LYS A 77 -14.63 -7.50 -10.62
N PHE A 78 -14.74 -6.20 -10.86
CA PHE A 78 -14.49 -5.20 -9.83
C PHE A 78 -15.56 -5.28 -8.72
N ALA A 79 -16.83 -5.47 -9.07
CA ALA A 79 -17.90 -5.69 -8.10
C ALA A 79 -17.67 -6.96 -7.27
N ALA A 80 -17.24 -8.05 -7.89
CA ALA A 80 -16.89 -9.29 -7.20
C ALA A 80 -15.75 -9.07 -6.17
N LEU A 81 -14.68 -8.34 -6.57
CA LEU A 81 -13.61 -7.93 -5.65
C LEU A 81 -14.18 -7.14 -4.47
N TYR A 82 -15.01 -6.16 -4.77
CA TYR A 82 -15.55 -5.25 -3.78
C TYR A 82 -16.48 -5.95 -2.79
N ASN A 83 -17.19 -6.98 -3.26
CA ASN A 83 -18.12 -7.78 -2.47
C ASN A 83 -17.44 -8.97 -1.76
N GLY A 84 -16.12 -9.09 -1.85
CA GLY A 84 -15.37 -10.10 -1.12
C GLY A 84 -15.42 -11.49 -1.71
N GLU A 85 -15.54 -11.62 -3.03
CA GLU A 85 -15.30 -12.89 -3.68
C GLU A 85 -13.78 -13.20 -3.69
N VAL A 86 -13.44 -14.50 -3.69
CA VAL A 86 -12.05 -14.94 -3.80
C VAL A 86 -11.57 -14.74 -5.25
N ILE A 87 -11.01 -13.57 -5.53
CA ILE A 87 -10.50 -13.24 -6.87
C ILE A 87 -9.00 -13.49 -7.04
N ASN A 88 -8.23 -13.51 -5.96
CA ASN A 88 -6.84 -13.98 -5.99
C ASN A 88 -6.83 -15.51 -5.87
N THR A 89 -7.05 -16.17 -6.99
CA THR A 89 -7.16 -17.64 -7.05
C THR A 89 -5.83 -18.33 -6.76
N GLY A 90 -4.69 -17.69 -7.02
CA GLY A 90 -3.36 -18.23 -6.75
C GLY A 90 -3.09 -18.41 -5.25
N GLU A 91 -3.42 -17.40 -4.45
CA GLU A 91 -3.27 -17.44 -3.00
C GLU A 91 -4.57 -17.85 -2.28
N LYS A 92 -5.69 -18.00 -3.01
CA LYS A 92 -7.04 -18.28 -2.47
C LYS A 92 -7.47 -17.24 -1.44
N ARG A 93 -7.25 -15.95 -1.73
CA ARG A 93 -7.51 -14.84 -0.80
C ARG A 93 -8.52 -13.85 -1.34
N LEU A 94 -9.19 -13.20 -0.41
CA LEU A 94 -9.98 -11.99 -0.64
C LEU A 94 -9.04 -10.80 -0.87
N VAL A 95 -9.54 -9.75 -1.52
CA VAL A 95 -8.82 -8.47 -1.71
C VAL A 95 -9.68 -7.35 -1.16
N LEU A 96 -9.54 -7.06 0.13
CA LEU A 96 -10.44 -6.18 0.89
C LEU A 96 -9.77 -4.88 1.38
N HIS A 97 -8.73 -4.40 0.71
CA HIS A 97 -8.00 -3.19 1.12
C HIS A 97 -8.88 -1.95 1.26
N HIS A 98 -9.98 -1.86 0.50
CA HIS A 98 -10.94 -0.76 0.61
C HIS A 98 -11.63 -0.70 1.97
N MET A 99 -11.82 -1.84 2.67
CA MET A 99 -12.48 -1.90 3.96
C MET A 99 -11.64 -1.30 5.11
N THR A 100 -10.34 -1.09 4.89
CA THR A 100 -9.47 -0.40 5.85
C THR A 100 -9.50 1.13 5.71
N ARG A 101 -10.23 1.65 4.71
CA ARG A 101 -10.26 3.07 4.32
C ARG A 101 -11.66 3.69 4.46
N GLY A 102 -12.34 3.43 5.57
CA GLY A 102 -13.65 3.97 5.86
C GLY A 102 -14.81 3.08 5.40
N GLN A 103 -15.96 3.71 5.16
CA GLN A 103 -17.25 3.03 4.90
C GLN A 103 -17.45 2.74 3.41
N LEU A 104 -16.48 2.11 2.76
CA LEU A 104 -16.55 1.76 1.34
C LEU A 104 -17.08 0.34 1.16
N GLY A 105 -18.12 0.19 0.35
CA GLY A 105 -18.77 -1.09 0.05
C GLY A 105 -19.65 -1.64 1.19
N ASP A 106 -20.26 -2.79 0.95
CA ASP A 106 -21.04 -3.53 1.94
C ASP A 106 -20.13 -4.32 2.88
N ASN A 107 -20.68 -4.83 3.97
CA ASN A 107 -19.95 -5.74 4.85
C ASN A 107 -19.68 -7.06 4.15
N VAL A 108 -18.47 -7.58 4.33
CA VAL A 108 -18.06 -8.90 3.87
C VAL A 108 -17.89 -9.82 5.07
N VAL A 109 -18.63 -10.92 5.10
CA VAL A 109 -18.44 -11.97 6.10
C VAL A 109 -17.68 -13.13 5.43
N ALA A 110 -16.50 -13.44 5.95
CA ALA A 110 -15.70 -14.55 5.47
C ALA A 110 -15.21 -15.37 6.68
N ASP A 111 -15.33 -16.70 6.58
CA ASP A 111 -15.01 -17.64 7.66
C ASP A 111 -15.71 -17.31 8.99
N GLY A 112 -16.94 -16.80 8.91
CA GLY A 112 -17.74 -16.41 10.07
C GLY A 112 -17.34 -15.07 10.72
N VAL A 113 -16.41 -14.33 10.12
CA VAL A 113 -15.92 -13.05 10.63
C VAL A 113 -16.40 -11.90 9.76
N ASP A 114 -17.05 -10.89 10.34
CA ASP A 114 -17.31 -9.60 9.68
C ASP A 114 -15.96 -8.88 9.49
N LYS A 115 -15.52 -8.75 8.24
CA LYS A 115 -14.21 -8.22 7.93
C LYS A 115 -14.08 -6.72 8.20
N ARG A 116 -15.17 -5.96 8.11
CA ARG A 116 -15.16 -4.54 8.45
C ARG A 116 -14.96 -4.32 9.94
N GLU A 117 -15.75 -5.05 10.75
CA GLU A 117 -15.63 -5.01 12.21
C GLU A 117 -14.21 -5.43 12.65
N PHE A 118 -13.71 -6.51 12.06
CA PHE A 118 -12.34 -6.97 12.31
C PHE A 118 -11.31 -5.88 12.01
N TYR A 119 -11.31 -5.27 10.81
CA TYR A 119 -10.30 -4.26 10.45
C TYR A 119 -10.42 -2.98 11.29
N THR A 120 -11.61 -2.53 11.60
CA THR A 120 -11.79 -1.35 12.47
C THR A 120 -11.34 -1.62 13.90
N GLY A 121 -11.56 -2.84 14.39
CA GLY A 121 -11.05 -3.30 15.68
C GLY A 121 -9.52 -3.33 15.72
N GLU A 122 -8.88 -3.84 14.67
CA GLU A 122 -7.41 -3.86 14.58
C GLU A 122 -6.82 -2.43 14.47
N GLN A 123 -7.46 -1.53 13.72
CA GLN A 123 -7.05 -0.12 13.68
C GLN A 123 -7.14 0.55 15.06
N ALA A 124 -8.18 0.24 15.82
CA ALA A 124 -8.30 0.74 17.19
C ALA A 124 -7.19 0.23 18.11
N LYS A 125 -6.84 -1.05 18.02
CA LYS A 125 -5.71 -1.64 18.78
C LYS A 125 -4.37 -1.00 18.41
N ILE A 126 -4.12 -0.76 17.13
CA ILE A 126 -2.91 -0.06 16.64
C ILE A 126 -2.84 1.35 17.24
N ALA A 127 -3.95 2.09 17.20
CA ALA A 127 -4.02 3.44 17.76
C ALA A 127 -3.77 3.44 19.28
N GLU A 128 -4.37 2.50 20.02
CA GLU A 128 -4.16 2.34 21.45
C GLU A 128 -2.71 2.04 21.77
N PHE A 129 -2.09 1.09 21.07
CA PHE A 129 -0.68 0.75 21.25
C PHE A 129 0.23 1.96 21.01
N ALA A 130 0.05 2.65 19.89
CA ALA A 130 0.85 3.82 19.55
C ALA A 130 0.70 4.93 20.60
N ASN A 131 -0.51 5.16 21.10
CA ASN A 131 -0.77 6.15 22.15
C ASN A 131 -0.07 5.78 23.47
N LYS A 132 -0.09 4.50 23.86
CA LYS A 132 0.61 4.02 25.06
C LYS A 132 2.13 4.17 24.95
N VAL A 133 2.72 3.87 23.78
CA VAL A 133 4.14 4.12 23.52
C VAL A 133 4.46 5.61 23.64
N HIS A 134 3.68 6.47 23.00
CA HIS A 134 3.88 7.92 23.05
C HIS A 134 3.72 8.51 24.46
N ALA A 135 2.79 7.97 25.24
CA ALA A 135 2.61 8.37 26.66
C ALA A 135 3.76 7.87 27.56
N GLY A 136 4.46 6.82 27.14
CA GLY A 136 5.48 6.13 27.94
C GLY A 136 4.86 5.17 28.96
N GLU A 137 3.68 4.64 28.65
CA GLU A 137 3.06 3.54 29.39
C GLU A 137 3.67 2.19 28.96
N ILE A 138 4.10 2.11 27.69
CA ILE A 138 4.94 1.02 27.18
C ILE A 138 6.38 1.52 27.13
N THR A 139 7.27 0.84 27.84
CA THR A 139 8.66 1.23 28.07
C THR A 139 9.60 0.07 27.75
N ASN A 140 10.89 0.37 27.72
CA ASN A 140 11.92 -0.67 27.64
C ASN A 140 12.05 -1.43 28.98
N ALA A 141 12.92 -2.43 29.05
CA ALA A 141 13.13 -3.25 30.25
C ALA A 141 13.61 -2.46 31.46
N LYS A 142 14.10 -1.24 31.27
CA LYS A 142 14.55 -0.34 32.37
C LYS A 142 13.45 0.63 32.81
N GLY A 143 12.26 0.59 32.22
CA GLY A 143 11.18 1.54 32.50
C GLY A 143 11.35 2.89 31.78
N GLU A 144 12.16 2.97 30.75
CA GLU A 144 12.46 4.19 29.99
C GLU A 144 11.68 4.24 28.69
N LYS A 145 11.36 5.46 28.22
CA LYS A 145 10.56 5.65 27.01
C LYS A 145 11.33 5.31 25.74
N PHE A 146 10.63 4.74 24.78
CA PHE A 146 11.14 4.64 23.42
C PHE A 146 11.16 6.03 22.74
N THR A 147 12.25 6.34 22.05
CA THR A 147 12.46 7.59 21.31
C THR A 147 12.55 7.38 19.81
N THR A 148 12.83 6.17 19.38
CA THR A 148 13.01 5.80 17.99
C THR A 148 12.13 4.59 17.63
N VAL A 149 11.53 4.61 16.45
CA VAL A 149 10.89 3.43 15.85
C VAL A 149 11.70 2.99 14.63
N VAL A 150 12.02 1.71 14.56
CA VAL A 150 12.71 1.10 13.42
C VAL A 150 11.71 0.22 12.68
N GLN A 151 11.28 0.66 11.51
CA GLN A 151 10.35 -0.11 10.68
C GLN A 151 11.10 -1.05 9.77
N ILE A 152 10.73 -2.33 9.80
CA ILE A 152 11.25 -3.39 8.92
C ILE A 152 10.11 -3.84 8.02
N GLY A 153 10.22 -3.60 6.72
CA GLY A 153 9.21 -3.96 5.73
C GLY A 153 9.67 -3.62 4.33
N ILE A 154 9.10 -4.23 3.30
CA ILE A 154 9.48 -4.01 1.90
C ILE A 154 8.29 -3.59 1.06
N GLY A 155 8.54 -2.83 -0.01
CA GLY A 155 7.52 -2.38 -0.95
C GLY A 155 6.41 -1.58 -0.27
N GLY A 156 5.17 -2.04 -0.36
CA GLY A 156 4.02 -1.36 0.27
C GLY A 156 4.08 -1.29 1.80
N SER A 157 4.85 -2.18 2.42
CA SER A 157 5.07 -2.18 3.87
C SER A 157 6.19 -1.24 4.31
N ASP A 158 6.88 -0.58 3.39
CA ASP A 158 7.91 0.44 3.65
C ASP A 158 7.52 1.80 3.06
N LEU A 159 7.25 1.85 1.76
CA LEU A 159 7.15 3.11 1.00
C LEU A 159 6.04 4.03 1.48
N GLY A 160 4.88 3.49 1.83
CA GLY A 160 3.75 4.29 2.32
C GLY A 160 4.05 4.98 3.66
N PRO A 161 4.36 4.21 4.72
CA PRO A 161 4.72 4.78 6.03
C PRO A 161 5.94 5.71 5.97
N ARG A 162 6.99 5.34 5.24
CA ARG A 162 8.18 6.18 5.04
C ARG A 162 7.83 7.50 4.36
N ALA A 163 7.04 7.47 3.31
CA ALA A 163 6.64 8.68 2.58
C ALA A 163 5.85 9.64 3.48
N ILE A 164 4.91 9.12 4.28
CA ILE A 164 4.11 9.93 5.21
C ILE A 164 4.99 10.51 6.32
N TYR A 165 5.88 9.70 6.90
CA TYR A 165 6.81 10.17 7.92
C TYR A 165 7.68 11.31 7.39
N LEU A 166 8.37 11.11 6.26
CA LEU A 166 9.26 12.12 5.68
C LEU A 166 8.51 13.40 5.28
N ALA A 167 7.28 13.28 4.80
CA ALA A 167 6.44 14.44 4.45
C ALA A 167 6.04 15.26 5.67
N LEU A 168 5.81 14.63 6.82
CA LEU A 168 5.26 15.28 8.00
C LEU A 168 6.29 15.56 9.10
N GLU A 169 7.47 14.97 9.04
CA GLU A 169 8.49 15.08 10.10
C GLU A 169 8.84 16.53 10.43
N ASN A 170 9.19 17.32 9.41
CA ASN A 170 9.54 18.72 9.63
C ASN A 170 8.35 19.54 10.12
N TRP A 171 7.16 19.30 9.59
CA TRP A 171 5.94 19.94 10.05
C TRP A 171 5.68 19.63 11.54
N ALA A 172 5.82 18.37 11.94
CA ALA A 172 5.64 17.95 13.33
C ALA A 172 6.66 18.59 14.27
N LYS A 173 7.92 18.70 13.86
CA LYS A 173 9.00 19.37 14.63
C LYS A 173 8.70 20.87 14.83
N VAL A 174 8.32 21.57 13.76
CA VAL A 174 8.00 23.00 13.81
C VAL A 174 6.76 23.29 14.68
N ASN A 175 5.79 22.39 14.67
CA ASN A 175 4.56 22.53 15.44
C ASN A 175 4.62 21.89 16.86
N ASN A 176 5.78 21.43 17.31
CA ASN A 176 5.99 20.77 18.60
C ASN A 176 5.08 19.55 18.83
N THR A 177 4.74 18.82 17.76
CA THR A 177 3.94 17.59 17.80
C THR A 177 4.77 16.34 17.51
N PHE A 178 6.06 16.50 17.25
CA PHE A 178 6.98 15.40 17.00
C PHE A 178 7.09 14.48 18.21
N LYS A 179 6.95 13.16 18.00
CA LYS A 179 6.94 12.16 19.08
C LYS A 179 8.17 11.27 19.08
N MET A 180 8.50 10.68 17.92
CA MET A 180 9.56 9.69 17.78
C MET A 180 10.30 9.86 16.47
N GLU A 181 11.60 9.56 16.47
CA GLU A 181 12.36 9.40 15.25
C GLU A 181 11.97 8.07 14.55
N ALA A 182 11.93 8.05 13.22
CA ALA A 182 11.76 6.81 12.48
C ALA A 182 12.99 6.48 11.64
N LYS A 183 13.38 5.21 11.67
CA LYS A 183 14.38 4.61 10.79
C LYS A 183 13.73 3.47 10.01
N PHE A 184 14.30 3.14 8.85
CA PHE A 184 13.70 2.18 7.95
C PHE A 184 14.74 1.19 7.45
N ILE A 185 14.43 -0.10 7.55
CA ILE A 185 15.21 -1.20 6.96
C ILE A 185 14.28 -1.90 5.97
N SER A 186 14.57 -1.81 4.67
CA SER A 186 13.61 -2.26 3.65
C SER A 186 14.12 -3.40 2.77
N ASN A 187 15.28 -3.27 2.19
CA ASN A 187 15.82 -4.30 1.30
C ASN A 187 16.68 -5.29 2.07
N VAL A 188 16.88 -6.48 1.47
CA VAL A 188 17.86 -7.45 1.99
C VAL A 188 19.26 -6.99 1.59
N ASP A 189 19.70 -5.97 2.28
CA ASP A 189 21.03 -5.38 2.14
C ASP A 189 21.64 -5.26 3.54
N PRO A 190 22.65 -6.08 3.87
CA PRO A 190 23.24 -6.05 5.20
C PRO A 190 23.97 -4.75 5.51
N ASP A 191 24.48 -4.04 4.51
CA ASP A 191 25.16 -2.76 4.70
C ASP A 191 24.16 -1.66 5.04
N ASP A 192 22.99 -1.64 4.38
CA ASP A 192 21.89 -0.72 4.69
C ASP A 192 21.38 -0.96 6.12
N ALA A 193 21.09 -2.21 6.45
CA ALA A 193 20.65 -2.59 7.80
C ALA A 193 21.70 -2.26 8.88
N ALA A 194 22.98 -2.56 8.64
CA ALA A 194 24.08 -2.23 9.56
C ALA A 194 24.24 -0.72 9.69
N GLY A 195 24.12 0.04 8.59
CA GLY A 195 24.16 1.50 8.60
C GLY A 195 23.09 2.11 9.50
N VAL A 196 21.89 1.56 9.51
CA VAL A 196 20.82 1.95 10.43
C VAL A 196 21.18 1.55 11.87
N LEU A 197 21.48 0.27 12.12
CA LEU A 197 21.72 -0.27 13.46
C LEU A 197 22.89 0.41 14.18
N ASN A 198 23.98 0.73 13.48
CA ASN A 198 25.15 1.39 14.04
C ASN A 198 24.88 2.84 14.50
N THR A 199 23.77 3.44 14.12
CA THR A 199 23.38 4.80 14.52
C THR A 199 22.29 4.83 15.58
N LEU A 200 21.80 3.65 16.02
CA LEU A 200 20.69 3.55 16.96
C LEU A 200 21.16 3.55 18.43
N ASP A 201 20.40 4.21 19.27
CA ASP A 201 20.26 3.82 20.66
C ASP A 201 19.25 2.68 20.75
N VAL A 202 19.77 1.44 20.75
CA VAL A 202 18.95 0.23 20.67
C VAL A 202 18.04 0.06 21.88
N GLU A 203 18.50 0.45 23.06
CA GLU A 203 17.72 0.36 24.30
C GLU A 203 16.45 1.22 24.24
N HIS A 204 16.50 2.35 23.50
CA HIS A 204 15.37 3.25 23.33
C HIS A 204 14.71 3.13 21.95
N SER A 205 14.98 2.06 21.22
CA SER A 205 14.43 1.80 19.88
C SER A 205 13.37 0.70 19.92
N LEU A 206 12.22 0.98 19.31
CA LEU A 206 11.13 0.02 19.12
C LEU A 206 11.18 -0.51 17.68
N PHE A 207 11.32 -1.83 17.51
CA PHE A 207 11.34 -2.47 16.20
C PHE A 207 9.93 -2.92 15.81
N VAL A 208 9.49 -2.53 14.61
CA VAL A 208 8.17 -2.83 14.06
C VAL A 208 8.32 -3.56 12.72
N LEU A 209 7.92 -4.83 12.70
CA LEU A 209 7.92 -5.64 11.50
C LEU A 209 6.57 -5.50 10.80
N VAL A 210 6.60 -5.14 9.52
CA VAL A 210 5.39 -4.92 8.72
C VAL A 210 5.35 -5.89 7.54
N SER A 211 4.41 -6.80 7.58
CA SER A 211 4.16 -7.75 6.47
C SER A 211 2.69 -8.13 6.43
N LYS A 212 2.05 -8.06 5.24
CA LYS A 212 0.66 -8.49 5.06
C LYS A 212 0.52 -10.01 5.09
N SER A 213 1.46 -10.73 4.48
CA SER A 213 1.42 -12.19 4.42
C SER A 213 2.01 -12.87 5.65
N GLY A 214 2.86 -12.17 6.40
CA GLY A 214 3.67 -12.76 7.48
C GLY A 214 4.78 -13.70 7.01
N THR A 215 4.96 -13.86 5.69
CA THR A 215 5.90 -14.81 5.07
C THR A 215 6.85 -14.15 4.07
N THR A 216 6.91 -12.83 4.01
CA THR A 216 7.79 -12.10 3.11
C THR A 216 9.25 -12.36 3.49
N LEU A 217 9.98 -12.99 2.58
CA LEU A 217 11.34 -13.49 2.84
C LEU A 217 12.28 -12.36 3.29
N GLU A 218 12.21 -11.22 2.63
CA GLU A 218 13.03 -10.05 2.92
C GLU A 218 12.79 -9.52 4.34
N THR A 219 11.53 -9.44 4.76
CA THR A 219 11.18 -9.00 6.13
C THR A 219 11.70 -9.97 7.17
N LEU A 220 11.55 -11.28 6.95
CA LEU A 220 12.03 -12.32 7.86
C LEU A 220 13.56 -12.38 7.89
N THR A 221 14.24 -12.14 6.76
CA THR A 221 15.69 -12.08 6.69
C THR A 221 16.22 -10.90 7.50
N ASN A 222 15.63 -9.70 7.32
CA ASN A 222 16.00 -8.51 8.08
C ASN A 222 15.69 -8.67 9.59
N GLU A 223 14.57 -9.31 9.94
CA GLU A 223 14.27 -9.67 11.33
C GLU A 223 15.38 -10.55 11.92
N SER A 224 15.77 -11.59 11.19
CA SER A 224 16.83 -12.51 11.63
C SER A 224 18.17 -11.79 11.76
N PHE A 225 18.51 -10.91 10.81
CA PHE A 225 19.73 -10.12 10.82
C PHE A 225 19.78 -9.21 12.05
N VAL A 226 18.70 -8.48 12.34
CA VAL A 226 18.59 -7.60 13.50
C VAL A 226 18.71 -8.37 14.82
N LYS A 227 18.09 -9.56 14.92
CA LYS A 227 18.21 -10.43 16.12
C LYS A 227 19.61 -10.97 16.34
N VAL A 228 20.30 -11.36 15.26
CA VAL A 228 21.65 -12.00 15.34
C VAL A 228 22.76 -10.96 15.53
N SER A 229 22.57 -9.72 15.11
CA SER A 229 23.58 -8.65 15.25
C SER A 229 23.89 -8.26 16.70
N SER A 230 23.46 -9.07 17.67
CA SER A 230 23.75 -8.95 19.12
C SER A 230 23.26 -7.68 19.79
N VAL A 231 22.49 -6.88 19.06
CA VAL A 231 22.09 -5.55 19.47
C VAL A 231 20.70 -5.58 20.13
N VAL A 232 19.88 -6.62 19.82
CA VAL A 232 18.53 -6.78 20.40
C VAL A 232 18.35 -8.23 20.87
N PRO A 233 18.64 -8.53 22.16
CA PRO A 233 18.57 -9.89 22.66
C PRO A 233 17.17 -10.52 22.69
N ASP A 234 16.12 -9.72 22.88
CA ASP A 234 14.75 -10.20 23.05
C ASP A 234 13.76 -9.32 22.27
N LEU A 235 13.66 -9.56 20.94
CA LEU A 235 12.50 -9.11 20.16
C LEU A 235 11.32 -10.01 20.56
N GLU A 236 10.57 -9.63 21.58
CA GLU A 236 9.26 -10.21 21.81
C GLU A 236 8.39 -9.97 20.59
N THR A 237 7.92 -11.05 20.00
CA THR A 237 7.06 -11.01 18.80
C THR A 237 5.77 -10.28 19.13
N SER A 238 5.68 -9.06 18.63
CA SER A 238 4.44 -8.31 18.63
C SER A 238 3.37 -9.03 17.79
N THR A 239 2.16 -8.82 18.18
CA THR A 239 0.89 -9.28 17.62
C THR A 239 0.91 -9.44 16.10
N LYS A 240 0.76 -10.67 15.60
CA LYS A 240 0.41 -10.92 14.20
C LYS A 240 -1.02 -10.40 13.99
N ILE A 241 -1.17 -9.40 13.15
CA ILE A 241 -2.45 -9.03 12.57
C ILE A 241 -2.61 -9.92 11.33
N GLU A 242 -3.36 -11.01 11.45
CA GLU A 242 -3.71 -11.90 10.35
C GLU A 242 -4.76 -11.30 9.43
#